data_6461cd5d3fd38941ab9cd335459ebc1b
#
_entry.id   6461cd5d3fd38941ab9cd335459ebc1b
#
_cell.length_a   1.000
_cell.length_b   1.000
_cell.length_c   1.000
_cell.angle_alpha   90.00
_cell.angle_beta   90.00
_cell.angle_gamma   90.00
#
_symmetry.space_group_name_H-M   'P 1'
#
loop_
_entity.id
_entity.type
_entity.pdbx_description
1 polymer ?
#
loop_
_entity_poly.entity_id
_entity_poly.type
_entity_poly.pdbx_seq_one_letter_code
_entity_poly.pdbx_strand_id
1 'polypeptide(L)'
;NDSFPVGKVDFIDLYPLSFSEFLEAIGQESFVSLLAKQDWNLISTFRSKFTDFLKQYYFVGGMPEVVNAFIEHKDYTEVRQLQQNILDSYDRDFSKHAPIAEVPRIRMVWRSVPAQLAKENRKFIYGVIKEGARAKDFELAIEWLIDAGLIYKVNRVKKGGIPLSAYEDFSAFKLFML
;
A
#
# COMPACT_ATOMS: atom_id res chain seq x y z
N ASN A 1 22.53 7.88 23.23
CA ASN A 1 22.51 8.45 21.87
C ASN A 1 23.53 7.70 21.03
N ASP A 2 23.16 6.52 20.56
CA ASP A 2 23.97 5.84 19.56
C ASP A 2 23.77 6.55 18.24
N SER A 3 24.83 7.17 17.72
CA SER A 3 24.80 7.82 16.43
C SER A 3 24.62 6.76 15.36
N PHE A 4 23.67 6.98 14.45
CA PHE A 4 23.45 6.10 13.30
C PHE A 4 24.77 5.96 12.49
N PRO A 5 25.23 4.74 12.15
CA PRO A 5 26.50 4.52 11.47
C PRO A 5 26.43 4.89 10.00
N VAL A 6 26.51 6.18 9.69
CA VAL A 6 26.49 6.71 8.32
C VAL A 6 27.59 6.04 7.48
N GLY A 7 27.22 5.48 6.32
CA GLY A 7 28.14 4.87 5.37
C GLY A 7 28.64 3.46 5.71
N LYS A 8 28.06 2.82 6.75
CA LYS A 8 28.41 1.44 7.16
C LYS A 8 27.21 0.49 7.17
N VAL A 9 26.10 0.93 6.66
CA VAL A 9 24.84 0.18 6.66
C VAL A 9 24.20 0.31 5.27
N ASP A 10 23.82 -0.83 4.69
CA ASP A 10 22.98 -0.89 3.52
C ASP A 10 21.52 -1.07 3.97
N PHE A 11 20.61 -0.30 3.39
CA PHE A 11 19.19 -0.43 3.65
C PHE A 11 18.57 -1.37 2.63
N ILE A 12 17.76 -2.30 3.10
CA ILE A 12 16.96 -3.18 2.26
C ILE A 12 15.50 -2.97 2.69
N ASP A 13 14.71 -2.45 1.76
CA ASP A 13 13.27 -2.31 1.97
C ASP A 13 12.58 -3.64 1.63
N LEU A 14 11.76 -4.13 2.55
CA LEU A 14 10.97 -5.33 2.36
C LEU A 14 9.51 -4.93 2.18
N TYR A 15 8.97 -5.21 0.99
CA TYR A 15 7.59 -4.92 0.62
C TYR A 15 6.72 -6.18 0.67
N PRO A 16 5.38 -6.02 0.75
CA PRO A 16 4.46 -7.12 0.50
C PRO A 16 4.72 -7.77 -0.87
N LEU A 17 4.41 -9.06 -1.02
CA LEU A 17 4.59 -9.77 -2.28
C LEU A 17 3.87 -9.04 -3.42
N SER A 18 4.58 -8.86 -4.52
CA SER A 18 4.00 -8.42 -5.79
C SER A 18 3.10 -9.51 -6.39
N PHE A 19 2.32 -9.17 -7.41
CA PHE A 19 1.49 -10.17 -8.12
C PHE A 19 2.31 -11.32 -8.71
N SER A 20 3.52 -11.02 -9.23
CA SER A 20 4.41 -12.07 -9.77
C SER A 20 4.91 -13.00 -8.67
N GLU A 21 5.33 -12.47 -7.52
CA GLU A 21 5.76 -13.27 -6.38
C GLU A 21 4.59 -14.07 -5.77
N PHE A 22 3.38 -13.50 -5.75
CA PHE A 22 2.18 -14.25 -5.37
C PHE A 22 1.91 -15.42 -6.32
N LEU A 23 2.02 -15.23 -7.64
CA LEU A 23 1.88 -16.31 -8.62
C LEU A 23 2.90 -17.41 -8.40
N GLU A 24 4.15 -17.05 -8.15
CA GLU A 24 5.22 -18.01 -7.82
C GLU A 24 4.88 -18.78 -6.54
N ALA A 25 4.48 -18.08 -5.48
CA ALA A 25 4.13 -18.69 -4.21
C ALA A 25 2.96 -19.69 -4.30
N ILE A 26 1.99 -19.46 -5.20
CA ILE A 26 0.88 -20.39 -5.45
C ILE A 26 1.19 -21.45 -6.52
N GLY A 27 2.46 -21.61 -6.95
CA GLY A 27 2.91 -22.62 -7.90
C GLY A 27 2.53 -22.35 -9.36
N GLN A 28 2.47 -21.10 -9.78
CA GLN A 28 2.09 -20.68 -11.14
C GLN A 28 3.27 -20.09 -11.94
N GLU A 29 4.44 -20.75 -11.90
CA GLU A 29 5.69 -20.27 -12.51
C GLU A 29 5.59 -20.08 -14.03
N SER A 30 4.74 -20.85 -14.72
CA SER A 30 4.50 -20.68 -16.15
C SER A 30 3.88 -19.31 -16.47
N PHE A 31 2.95 -18.83 -15.62
CA PHE A 31 2.34 -17.52 -15.76
C PHE A 31 3.32 -16.39 -15.39
N VAL A 32 4.17 -16.59 -14.40
CA VAL A 32 5.28 -15.66 -14.08
C VAL A 32 6.21 -15.51 -15.28
N SER A 33 6.56 -16.62 -15.93
CA SER A 33 7.42 -16.60 -17.13
C SER A 33 6.79 -15.83 -18.29
N LEU A 34 5.47 -15.91 -18.49
CA LEU A 34 4.77 -15.14 -19.52
C LEU A 34 4.80 -13.63 -19.23
N LEU A 35 4.64 -13.23 -17.98
CA LEU A 35 4.73 -11.82 -17.55
C LEU A 35 6.17 -11.30 -17.74
N ALA A 36 7.17 -12.05 -17.31
CA ALA A 36 8.58 -11.67 -17.44
C ALA A 36 9.02 -11.52 -18.91
N LYS A 37 8.54 -12.40 -19.80
CA LYS A 37 8.81 -12.34 -21.24
C LYS A 37 7.95 -11.32 -21.98
N GLN A 38 6.92 -10.75 -21.32
CA GLN A 38 5.93 -9.83 -21.92
C GLN A 38 5.25 -10.46 -23.18
N ASP A 39 4.96 -11.77 -23.12
CA ASP A 39 4.27 -12.46 -24.22
C ASP A 39 2.78 -12.10 -24.24
N TRP A 40 2.49 -10.94 -24.79
CA TRP A 40 1.13 -10.37 -24.83
C TRP A 40 0.13 -11.25 -25.57
N ASN A 41 0.56 -12.05 -26.53
CA ASN A 41 -0.30 -12.98 -27.27
C ASN A 41 -0.79 -14.11 -26.35
N LEU A 42 0.12 -14.76 -25.65
CA LEU A 42 -0.23 -15.80 -24.68
C LEU A 42 -0.94 -15.24 -23.46
N ILE A 43 -0.52 -14.07 -22.95
CA ILE A 43 -1.22 -13.38 -21.86
C ILE A 43 -2.68 -13.09 -22.24
N SER A 44 -2.92 -12.63 -23.49
CA SER A 44 -4.28 -12.39 -24.00
C SER A 44 -5.07 -13.69 -24.12
N THR A 45 -4.45 -14.76 -24.59
CA THR A 45 -5.06 -16.10 -24.70
C THR A 45 -5.50 -16.62 -23.32
N PHE A 46 -4.68 -16.44 -22.30
CA PHE A 46 -4.94 -16.87 -20.93
C PHE A 46 -5.55 -15.76 -20.05
N ARG A 47 -6.14 -14.73 -20.65
CA ARG A 47 -6.69 -13.56 -19.94
C ARG A 47 -7.63 -13.93 -18.78
N SER A 48 -8.50 -14.92 -18.97
CA SER A 48 -9.43 -15.35 -17.91
C SER A 48 -8.65 -15.83 -16.69
N LYS A 49 -7.65 -16.70 -16.88
CA LYS A 49 -6.81 -17.24 -15.81
C LYS A 49 -6.05 -16.14 -15.09
N PHE A 50 -5.41 -15.22 -15.81
CA PHE A 50 -4.74 -14.07 -15.22
C PHE A 50 -5.71 -13.21 -14.40
N THR A 51 -6.91 -13.01 -14.91
CA THR A 51 -7.96 -12.24 -14.20
C THR A 51 -8.39 -12.95 -12.91
N ASP A 52 -8.53 -14.27 -12.92
CA ASP A 52 -8.88 -15.05 -11.74
C ASP A 52 -7.77 -15.00 -10.67
N PHE A 53 -6.52 -15.16 -11.08
CA PHE A 53 -5.37 -15.01 -10.17
C PHE A 53 -5.25 -13.58 -9.62
N LEU A 54 -5.49 -12.57 -10.45
CA LEU A 54 -5.46 -11.19 -10.02
C LEU A 54 -6.57 -10.88 -8.99
N LYS A 55 -7.76 -11.46 -9.16
CA LYS A 55 -8.84 -11.37 -8.18
C LYS A 55 -8.46 -12.05 -6.86
N GLN A 56 -7.81 -13.22 -6.92
CA GLN A 56 -7.29 -13.89 -5.73
C GLN A 56 -6.28 -13.01 -5.02
N TYR A 57 -5.31 -12.46 -5.77
CA TYR A 57 -4.30 -11.55 -5.22
C TYR A 57 -4.93 -10.30 -4.59
N TYR A 58 -5.93 -9.70 -5.21
CA TYR A 58 -6.64 -8.55 -4.63
C TYR A 58 -7.40 -8.89 -3.34
N PHE A 59 -7.80 -10.13 -3.18
CA PHE A 59 -8.46 -10.58 -1.96
C PHE A 59 -7.47 -10.97 -0.87
N VAL A 60 -6.45 -11.74 -1.21
CA VAL A 60 -5.44 -12.28 -0.26
C VAL A 60 -4.42 -11.19 0.12
N GLY A 61 -4.04 -10.35 -0.84
CA GLY A 61 -2.97 -9.36 -0.67
C GLY A 61 -1.58 -9.98 -0.79
N GLY A 62 -0.56 -9.18 -0.46
CA GLY A 62 0.84 -9.55 -0.55
C GLY A 62 1.52 -9.81 0.80
N MET A 63 0.79 -9.76 1.93
CA MET A 63 1.40 -10.02 3.25
C MET A 63 1.80 -11.49 3.37
N PRO A 64 3.10 -11.80 3.63
CA PRO A 64 3.61 -13.18 3.57
C PRO A 64 2.84 -14.17 4.46
N GLU A 65 2.49 -13.78 5.68
CA GLU A 65 1.70 -14.61 6.60
C GLU A 65 0.34 -14.99 6.01
N VAL A 66 -0.35 -14.00 5.40
CA VAL A 66 -1.67 -14.19 4.79
C VAL A 66 -1.58 -15.07 3.55
N VAL A 67 -0.56 -14.87 2.71
CA VAL A 67 -0.32 -15.67 1.51
C VAL A 67 -0.01 -17.11 1.90
N ASN A 68 0.81 -17.34 2.92
CA ASN A 68 1.15 -18.68 3.40
C ASN A 68 -0.08 -19.44 3.90
N ALA A 69 -0.89 -18.81 4.76
CA ALA A 69 -2.14 -19.40 5.24
C ALA A 69 -3.12 -19.75 4.09
N PHE A 70 -3.20 -18.85 3.09
CA PHE A 70 -4.01 -19.11 1.89
C PHE A 70 -3.48 -20.31 1.09
N ILE A 71 -2.17 -20.49 0.96
CA ILE A 71 -1.57 -21.62 0.25
C ILE A 71 -1.89 -22.92 0.96
N GLU A 72 -1.75 -22.95 2.28
CA GLU A 72 -1.92 -24.14 3.11
C GLU A 72 -3.39 -24.57 3.22
N HIS A 73 -4.29 -23.63 3.49
CA HIS A 73 -5.66 -23.96 3.89
C HIS A 73 -6.72 -23.63 2.81
N LYS A 74 -6.42 -22.74 1.86
CA LYS A 74 -7.38 -22.23 0.85
C LYS A 74 -8.65 -21.63 1.46
N ASP A 75 -8.58 -21.17 2.71
CA ASP A 75 -9.70 -20.61 3.47
C ASP A 75 -9.67 -19.08 3.45
N TYR A 76 -10.63 -18.50 2.74
CA TYR A 76 -10.79 -17.04 2.68
C TYR A 76 -11.28 -16.41 3.98
N THR A 77 -11.91 -17.18 4.87
CA THR A 77 -12.33 -16.68 6.20
C THR A 77 -11.11 -16.48 7.09
N GLU A 78 -10.18 -17.44 7.09
CA GLU A 78 -8.91 -17.31 7.79
C GLU A 78 -8.07 -16.16 7.25
N VAL A 79 -7.99 -16.02 5.92
CA VAL A 79 -7.33 -14.88 5.27
C VAL A 79 -7.86 -13.55 5.80
N ARG A 80 -9.18 -13.37 5.88
CA ARG A 80 -9.79 -12.14 6.41
C ARG A 80 -9.48 -11.92 7.89
N GLN A 81 -9.44 -12.98 8.68
CA GLN A 81 -9.09 -12.89 10.10
C GLN A 81 -7.65 -12.43 10.28
N LEU A 82 -6.71 -13.01 9.54
CA LEU A 82 -5.30 -12.60 9.58
C LEU A 82 -5.10 -11.16 9.13
N GLN A 83 -5.75 -10.75 8.04
CA GLN A 83 -5.72 -9.35 7.59
C GLN A 83 -6.23 -8.40 8.67
N GLN A 84 -7.32 -8.75 9.35
CA GLN A 84 -7.87 -7.93 10.44
C GLN A 84 -6.90 -7.84 11.62
N ASN A 85 -6.24 -8.95 11.99
CA ASN A 85 -5.24 -8.98 13.05
C ASN A 85 -4.05 -8.06 12.74
N ILE A 86 -3.61 -8.02 11.47
CA ILE A 86 -2.54 -7.12 11.01
C ILE A 86 -2.98 -5.65 11.14
N LEU A 87 -4.20 -5.32 10.67
CA LEU A 87 -4.73 -3.95 10.76
C LEU A 87 -4.88 -3.50 12.22
N ASP A 88 -5.35 -4.38 13.10
CA ASP A 88 -5.48 -4.10 14.53
C ASP A 88 -4.11 -3.90 15.20
N SER A 89 -3.09 -4.62 14.74
CA SER A 89 -1.71 -4.44 15.21
C SER A 89 -1.17 -3.07 14.86
N TYR A 90 -1.36 -2.61 13.62
CA TYR A 90 -0.99 -1.25 13.22
C TYR A 90 -1.71 -0.18 14.05
N ASP A 91 -3.01 -0.34 14.30
CA ASP A 91 -3.78 0.64 15.12
C ASP A 91 -3.24 0.73 16.57
N ARG A 92 -2.76 -0.38 17.13
CA ARG A 92 -2.09 -0.42 18.45
C ARG A 92 -0.71 0.24 18.40
N ASP A 93 0.06 0.00 17.35
CA ASP A 93 1.40 0.57 17.19
C ASP A 93 1.37 2.10 17.05
N PHE A 94 0.32 2.67 16.47
CA PHE A 94 0.14 4.13 16.47
C PHE A 94 0.18 4.71 17.89
N SER A 95 -0.47 4.04 18.84
CA SER A 95 -0.50 4.50 20.24
C SER A 95 0.84 4.34 20.96
N LYS A 96 1.68 3.42 20.50
CA LYS A 96 2.96 3.10 21.13
C LYS A 96 4.10 3.97 20.62
N HIS A 97 4.10 4.30 19.34
CA HIS A 97 5.24 4.92 18.67
C HIS A 97 5.00 6.36 18.20
N ALA A 98 3.76 6.77 17.99
CA ALA A 98 3.45 8.14 17.58
C ALA A 98 3.34 9.10 18.77
N PRO A 99 3.58 10.41 18.55
CA PRO A 99 3.28 11.42 19.58
C PRO A 99 1.80 11.33 19.98
N ILE A 100 1.53 11.28 21.28
CA ILE A 100 0.18 11.06 21.84
C ILE A 100 -0.84 12.04 21.26
N ALA A 101 -0.46 13.30 21.06
CA ALA A 101 -1.34 14.34 20.51
C ALA A 101 -1.72 14.08 19.03
N GLU A 102 -0.91 13.33 18.27
CA GLU A 102 -1.13 13.04 16.86
C GLU A 102 -1.86 11.71 16.61
N VAL A 103 -1.86 10.78 17.57
CA VAL A 103 -2.52 9.46 17.42
C VAL A 103 -3.94 9.54 16.89
N PRO A 104 -4.82 10.44 17.41
CA PRO A 104 -6.18 10.54 16.87
C PRO A 104 -6.22 10.97 15.40
N ARG A 105 -5.32 11.89 14.98
CA ARG A 105 -5.24 12.36 13.59
C ARG A 105 -4.69 11.29 12.67
N ILE A 106 -3.66 10.55 13.10
CA ILE A 106 -3.08 9.42 12.38
C ILE A 106 -4.17 8.38 12.10
N ARG A 107 -4.96 8.00 13.12
CA ARG A 107 -6.09 7.07 12.95
C ARG A 107 -7.15 7.59 11.99
N MET A 108 -7.47 8.87 12.06
CA MET A 108 -8.46 9.49 11.15
C MET A 108 -7.96 9.44 9.69
N VAL A 109 -6.70 9.79 9.43
CA VAL A 109 -6.10 9.69 8.10
C VAL A 109 -6.10 8.25 7.63
N TRP A 110 -5.53 7.32 8.42
CA TRP A 110 -5.43 5.90 8.11
C TRP A 110 -6.78 5.30 7.68
N ARG A 111 -7.80 5.48 8.49
CA ARG A 111 -9.15 4.96 8.20
C ARG A 111 -9.83 5.61 7.00
N SER A 112 -9.43 6.83 6.63
CA SER A 112 -10.02 7.54 5.47
C SER A 112 -9.45 7.08 4.12
N VAL A 113 -8.21 6.56 4.07
CA VAL A 113 -7.51 6.23 2.82
C VAL A 113 -8.30 5.24 1.96
N PRO A 114 -8.77 4.08 2.46
CA PRO A 114 -9.51 3.12 1.63
C PRO A 114 -10.78 3.73 1.02
N ALA A 115 -11.54 4.48 1.80
CA ALA A 115 -12.77 5.12 1.33
C ALA A 115 -12.50 6.20 0.27
N GLN A 116 -11.37 6.89 0.35
CA GLN A 116 -10.97 7.90 -0.64
C GLN A 116 -10.45 7.25 -1.92
N LEU A 117 -9.71 6.13 -1.81
CA LEU A 117 -9.24 5.36 -2.97
C LEU A 117 -10.38 4.68 -3.73
N ALA A 118 -11.47 4.34 -3.06
CA ALA A 118 -12.66 3.76 -3.69
C ALA A 118 -13.45 4.76 -4.56
N LYS A 119 -13.21 6.07 -4.40
CA LYS A 119 -13.85 7.10 -5.21
C LYS A 119 -13.22 7.21 -6.59
N GLU A 120 -14.01 7.60 -7.59
CA GLU A 120 -13.57 7.75 -8.98
C GLU A 120 -12.35 8.68 -9.11
N ASN A 121 -12.36 9.83 -8.47
CA ASN A 121 -11.28 10.82 -8.55
C ASN A 121 -10.03 10.46 -7.74
N ARG A 122 -10.11 9.60 -6.73
CA ARG A 122 -8.98 9.14 -5.87
C ARG A 122 -8.06 10.25 -5.33
N LYS A 123 -8.40 11.55 -5.52
CA LYS A 123 -7.68 12.66 -4.92
C LYS A 123 -7.93 12.67 -3.42
N PHE A 124 -6.87 12.87 -2.62
CA PHE A 124 -7.05 13.01 -1.18
C PHE A 124 -7.74 14.33 -0.82
N ILE A 125 -8.78 14.25 -0.03
CA ILE A 125 -9.62 15.38 0.36
C ILE A 125 -9.73 15.43 1.88
N TYR A 126 -9.16 16.44 2.50
CA TYR A 126 -9.17 16.60 3.96
C TYR A 126 -10.59 16.67 4.55
N GLY A 127 -11.52 17.33 3.88
CA GLY A 127 -12.93 17.41 4.28
C GLY A 127 -13.66 16.08 4.37
N VAL A 128 -13.12 15.00 3.77
CA VAL A 128 -13.65 13.63 3.91
C VAL A 128 -13.26 13.03 5.26
N ILE A 129 -12.14 13.46 5.84
CA ILE A 129 -11.72 13.01 7.18
C ILE A 129 -12.66 13.60 8.24
N LYS A 130 -12.88 14.91 8.16
CA LYS A 130 -13.73 15.68 9.06
C LYS A 130 -14.20 16.94 8.34
N GLU A 131 -15.45 17.32 8.53
CA GLU A 131 -15.99 18.58 8.00
C GLU A 131 -15.14 19.76 8.48
N GLY A 132 -14.78 20.65 7.55
CA GLY A 132 -13.92 21.81 7.82
C GLY A 132 -12.44 21.52 8.01
N ALA A 133 -12.00 20.26 7.87
CA ALA A 133 -10.58 19.89 7.99
C ALA A 133 -9.71 20.58 6.94
N ARG A 134 -8.54 21.05 7.37
CA ARG A 134 -7.54 21.72 6.53
C ARG A 134 -6.25 20.91 6.52
N ALA A 135 -5.40 21.15 5.51
CA ALA A 135 -4.08 20.50 5.37
C ALA A 135 -3.27 20.55 6.67
N LYS A 136 -3.10 21.74 7.24
CA LYS A 136 -2.34 21.99 8.48
C LYS A 136 -2.77 21.13 9.68
N ASP A 137 -4.00 20.62 9.67
CA ASP A 137 -4.53 19.83 10.79
C ASP A 137 -4.08 18.38 10.73
N PHE A 138 -3.61 17.90 9.55
CA PHE A 138 -3.31 16.49 9.28
C PHE A 138 -1.94 16.23 8.60
N GLU A 139 -1.18 17.28 8.25
CA GLU A 139 0.12 17.12 7.58
C GLU A 139 1.08 16.25 8.40
N LEU A 140 1.23 16.54 9.70
CA LEU A 140 2.11 15.75 10.57
C LEU A 140 1.66 14.29 10.68
N ALA A 141 0.36 14.04 10.70
CA ALA A 141 -0.18 12.68 10.72
C ALA A 141 0.09 11.93 9.41
N ILE A 142 0.01 12.61 8.27
CA ILE A 142 0.34 12.03 6.96
C ILE A 142 1.83 11.75 6.87
N GLU A 143 2.69 12.70 7.24
CA GLU A 143 4.16 12.50 7.22
C GLU A 143 4.55 11.35 8.14
N TRP A 144 3.97 11.25 9.34
CA TRP A 144 4.23 10.14 10.24
C TRP A 144 3.89 8.78 9.61
N LEU A 145 2.75 8.67 8.92
CA LEU A 145 2.34 7.44 8.22
C LEU A 145 3.27 7.11 7.03
N ILE A 146 3.80 8.14 6.35
CA ILE A 146 4.80 7.97 5.28
C ILE A 146 6.12 7.47 5.87
N ASP A 147 6.62 8.11 6.93
CA ASP A 147 7.87 7.73 7.60
C ASP A 147 7.81 6.32 8.20
N ALA A 148 6.62 5.92 8.67
CA ALA A 148 6.35 4.55 9.11
C ALA A 148 6.22 3.54 7.97
N GLY A 149 6.28 3.96 6.70
CA GLY A 149 6.17 3.10 5.53
C GLY A 149 4.76 2.54 5.28
N LEU A 150 3.73 3.09 5.92
CA LEU A 150 2.37 2.55 5.85
C LEU A 150 1.53 3.11 4.71
N ILE A 151 1.90 4.29 4.21
CA ILE A 151 1.24 4.92 3.07
C ILE A 151 2.26 5.53 2.10
N TYR A 152 1.87 5.61 0.83
CA TYR A 152 2.58 6.35 -0.21
C TYR A 152 1.82 7.59 -0.62
N LYS A 153 2.52 8.72 -0.72
CA LYS A 153 2.00 9.98 -1.24
C LYS A 153 2.47 10.18 -2.67
N VAL A 154 1.53 10.28 -3.60
CA VAL A 154 1.81 10.51 -5.02
C VAL A 154 1.26 11.88 -5.42
N ASN A 155 2.15 12.82 -5.69
CA ASN A 155 1.80 14.18 -6.08
C ASN A 155 1.38 14.26 -7.55
N ARG A 156 0.46 15.17 -7.86
CA ARG A 156 0.14 15.50 -9.24
C ARG A 156 1.27 16.32 -9.87
N VAL A 157 1.55 16.06 -11.14
CA VAL A 157 2.42 16.94 -11.95
C VAL A 157 1.58 17.77 -12.92
N LYS A 158 1.95 19.04 -13.13
CA LYS A 158 1.24 19.96 -14.04
C LYS A 158 1.69 19.79 -15.50
N LYS A 159 2.92 19.33 -15.70
CA LYS A 159 3.54 19.10 -17.01
C LYS A 159 4.37 17.82 -16.97
N GLY A 160 4.45 17.11 -18.10
CA GLY A 160 5.37 16.00 -18.31
C GLY A 160 6.76 16.50 -18.73
N GLY A 161 7.50 17.13 -17.81
CA GLY A 161 8.89 17.56 -18.03
C GLY A 161 9.85 16.81 -17.11
N ILE A 162 11.14 16.76 -17.47
CA ILE A 162 12.19 16.12 -16.66
C ILE A 162 13.04 17.23 -16.03
N PRO A 163 13.28 17.17 -14.69
CA PRO A 163 12.75 16.22 -13.69
C PRO A 163 11.28 16.49 -13.36
N LEU A 164 10.50 15.43 -13.14
CA LEU A 164 9.06 15.54 -12.80
C LEU A 164 8.82 16.36 -11.52
N SER A 165 9.74 16.26 -10.56
CA SER A 165 9.70 17.02 -9.30
C SER A 165 9.62 18.55 -9.49
N ALA A 166 10.16 19.09 -10.59
CA ALA A 166 10.08 20.51 -10.89
C ALA A 166 8.65 20.98 -11.26
N TYR A 167 7.76 20.05 -11.55
CA TYR A 167 6.38 20.32 -11.99
C TYR A 167 5.33 19.80 -11.01
N GLU A 168 5.74 19.39 -9.80
CA GLU A 168 4.83 18.90 -8.76
C GLU A 168 3.83 19.96 -8.33
N ASP A 169 2.61 19.50 -8.10
CA ASP A 169 1.53 20.27 -7.53
C ASP A 169 1.18 19.71 -6.14
N PHE A 170 1.78 20.28 -5.11
CA PHE A 170 1.58 19.88 -3.74
C PHE A 170 0.14 20.04 -3.21
N SER A 171 -0.70 20.79 -3.94
CA SER A 171 -2.13 20.96 -3.59
C SER A 171 -2.99 19.78 -4.00
N ALA A 172 -2.46 18.83 -4.77
CA ALA A 172 -3.22 17.70 -5.30
C ALA A 172 -2.37 16.42 -5.30
N PHE A 173 -2.73 15.49 -4.44
CA PHE A 173 -2.04 14.21 -4.28
C PHE A 173 -3.04 13.07 -4.02
N LYS A 174 -2.54 11.85 -4.11
CA LYS A 174 -3.21 10.63 -3.72
C LYS A 174 -2.42 9.98 -2.59
N LEU A 175 -3.12 9.29 -1.70
CA LEU A 175 -2.50 8.40 -0.72
C LEU A 175 -2.86 6.96 -1.09
N PHE A 176 -1.87 6.10 -1.10
CA PHE A 176 -2.03 4.65 -1.28
C PHE A 176 -1.56 3.97 0.01
N MET A 177 -2.23 2.89 0.39
CA MET A 177 -1.76 2.00 1.46
C MET A 177 -0.76 1.00 0.90
N LEU A 178 0.13 0.54 1.76
CA LEU A 178 1.03 -0.57 1.49
C LEU A 178 0.24 -1.86 1.36
#